data_2291417dbb6324cbddb3bdb39fa63acb
#
_entry.id   2291417dbb6324cbddb3bdb39fa63acb
#
_cell.length_a   1.000
_cell.length_b   1.000
_cell.length_c   1.000
_cell.angle_alpha   90.00
_cell.angle_beta   90.00
_cell.angle_gamma   90.00
#
_symmetry.space_group_name_H-M   'P 1'
#
loop_
_entity.id
_entity.type
_entity.pdbx_description
1 polymer ?
#
loop_
_entity_poly.entity_id
_entity_poly.type
_entity_poly.pdbx_seq_one_letter_code
_entity_poly.pdbx_strand_id
1 'polypeptide(L)'
;RQRQMCIRDRHYDEVANEVEVIRAEMSPEVVLKVIIESGALKTPDLIRKASLLSMFAGADFVKASTGKIDVSATPEAAVVMCQAIRDYYRKTGRKVGFKPAGGVRSAEDAALYYTIVEEILGKEWLTPELFRIGASSAANNLLTAIEGREVKFF
;
A
#
# COMPACT_ATOMS: atom_id res chain seq x y z
N ARG A 1 14.94 -3.23 4.37
CA ARG A 1 15.45 -3.14 5.76
C ARG A 1 16.14 -1.80 6.05
N GLN A 2 17.11 -1.40 5.26
CA GLN A 2 17.83 -0.14 5.45
C GLN A 2 16.89 1.08 5.44
N ARG A 3 15.98 1.17 4.49
CA ARG A 3 14.99 2.26 4.36
C ARG A 3 14.11 2.43 5.59
N GLN A 4 13.66 1.33 6.20
CA GLN A 4 12.87 1.38 7.43
C GLN A 4 13.67 1.86 8.63
N MET A 5 14.95 1.50 8.72
CA MET A 5 15.87 2.02 9.74
C MET A 5 16.07 3.52 9.54
N CYS A 6 16.35 3.99 8.33
CA CYS A 6 16.49 5.41 8.02
C CYS A 6 15.24 6.22 8.42
N ILE A 7 14.02 5.69 8.18
CA ILE A 7 12.77 6.35 8.61
C ILE A 7 12.69 6.42 10.14
N ARG A 8 13.01 5.34 10.84
CA ARG A 8 13.01 5.31 12.31
C ARG A 8 14.04 6.25 12.91
N ASP A 9 15.22 6.34 12.27
CA ASP A 9 16.35 7.14 12.72
C ASP A 9 16.29 8.58 12.16
N ARG A 10 15.18 8.96 11.50
CA ARG A 10 14.88 10.29 10.93
C ARG A 10 15.78 10.74 9.77
N HIS A 11 16.42 9.82 9.07
CA HIS A 11 17.19 10.09 7.85
C HIS A 11 16.25 10.17 6.63
N TYR A 12 15.31 11.12 6.67
CA TYR A 12 14.23 11.22 5.68
C TYR A 12 14.73 11.56 4.28
N ASP A 13 15.77 12.40 4.19
CA ASP A 13 16.36 12.82 2.92
C ASP A 13 17.00 11.64 2.17
N GLU A 14 17.66 10.73 2.89
CA GLU A 14 18.22 9.50 2.31
C GLU A 14 17.13 8.61 1.71
N VAL A 15 16.00 8.48 2.41
CA VAL A 15 14.86 7.68 1.94
C VAL A 15 14.21 8.29 0.69
N ALA A 16 14.02 9.60 0.69
CA ALA A 16 13.45 10.31 -0.45
C ALA A 16 14.37 10.19 -1.67
N ASN A 17 15.66 10.51 -1.49
CA ASN A 17 16.67 10.45 -2.54
C ASN A 17 16.79 9.04 -3.17
N GLU A 18 16.74 7.96 -2.37
CA GLU A 18 16.77 6.59 -2.90
C GLU A 18 15.58 6.32 -3.85
N VAL A 19 14.38 6.77 -3.50
CA VAL A 19 13.19 6.59 -4.33
C VAL A 19 13.24 7.48 -5.57
N GLU A 20 13.70 8.72 -5.44
CA GLU A 20 13.87 9.68 -6.54
C GLU A 20 14.88 9.18 -7.58
N VAL A 21 16.02 8.66 -7.15
CA VAL A 21 17.05 8.07 -8.04
C VAL A 21 16.46 6.89 -8.81
N ILE A 22 15.74 5.98 -8.13
CA ILE A 22 15.08 4.85 -8.80
C ILE A 22 14.04 5.39 -9.81
N ARG A 23 13.23 6.38 -9.44
CA ARG A 23 12.23 6.96 -10.34
C ARG A 23 12.85 7.61 -11.57
N ALA A 24 13.99 8.28 -11.41
CA ALA A 24 14.70 8.94 -12.51
C ALA A 24 15.25 7.96 -13.57
N GLU A 25 15.62 6.74 -13.13
CA GLU A 25 16.11 5.68 -14.03
C GLU A 25 14.99 4.89 -14.72
N MET A 26 13.73 5.09 -14.32
CA MET A 26 12.59 4.36 -14.88
C MET A 26 11.93 5.15 -16.01
N SER A 27 11.48 4.46 -17.07
CA SER A 27 10.57 5.05 -18.06
C SER A 27 9.31 5.61 -17.40
N PRO A 28 8.78 6.74 -17.89
CA PRO A 28 7.61 7.41 -17.31
C PRO A 28 6.36 6.52 -17.20
N GLU A 29 6.17 5.61 -18.15
CA GLU A 29 5.04 4.67 -18.21
C GLU A 29 5.15 3.49 -17.23
N VAL A 30 6.32 3.27 -16.63
CA VAL A 30 6.54 2.18 -15.69
C VAL A 30 6.08 2.58 -14.29
N VAL A 31 5.19 1.78 -13.71
CA VAL A 31 4.61 2.03 -12.38
C VAL A 31 5.61 1.70 -11.27
N LEU A 32 6.02 2.70 -10.50
CA LEU A 32 6.86 2.54 -9.32
C LEU A 32 5.99 2.27 -8.08
N LYS A 33 6.13 1.10 -7.50
CA LYS A 33 5.44 0.71 -6.28
C LYS A 33 6.41 0.56 -5.11
N VAL A 34 6.33 1.48 -4.15
CA VAL A 34 7.18 1.48 -2.97
C VAL A 34 6.54 0.70 -1.83
N ILE A 35 7.28 -0.26 -1.26
CA ILE A 35 6.86 -1.00 -0.06
C ILE A 35 7.39 -0.27 1.16
N ILE A 36 6.50 0.23 2.00
CA ILE A 36 6.88 0.95 3.23
C ILE A 36 7.13 0.02 4.42
N GLU A 37 6.66 -1.23 4.35
CA GLU A 37 6.75 -2.24 5.42
C GLU A 37 6.17 -1.73 6.75
N SER A 38 4.89 -1.43 6.76
CA SER A 38 4.17 -0.77 7.85
C SER A 38 4.34 -1.45 9.22
N GLY A 39 4.40 -2.78 9.26
CA GLY A 39 4.63 -3.53 10.49
C GLY A 39 5.99 -3.29 11.14
N ALA A 40 7.03 -2.96 10.35
CA ALA A 40 8.34 -2.61 10.87
C ALA A 40 8.39 -1.17 11.43
N LEU A 41 7.54 -0.27 10.92
CA LEU A 41 7.45 1.13 11.36
C LEU A 41 6.70 1.30 12.68
N LYS A 42 5.75 0.42 12.97
CA LYS A 42 5.01 0.27 14.24
C LYS A 42 4.08 1.43 14.65
N THR A 43 4.36 2.66 14.29
CA THR A 43 3.56 3.82 14.71
C THR A 43 2.84 4.49 13.54
N PRO A 44 1.61 5.01 13.76
CA PRO A 44 0.88 5.75 12.72
C PRO A 44 1.67 6.90 12.12
N ASP A 45 2.42 7.64 12.94
CA ASP A 45 3.24 8.78 12.50
C ASP A 45 4.33 8.34 11.51
N LEU A 46 5.08 7.27 11.80
CA LEU A 46 6.11 6.75 10.91
C LEU A 46 5.52 6.14 9.62
N ILE A 47 4.38 5.46 9.71
CA ILE A 47 3.66 4.93 8.55
C ILE A 47 3.21 6.09 7.64
N ARG A 48 2.64 7.14 8.21
CA ARG A 48 2.24 8.34 7.47
C ARG A 48 3.42 9.02 6.81
N LYS A 49 4.51 9.25 7.54
CA LYS A 49 5.73 9.88 7.02
C LYS A 49 6.34 9.07 5.87
N ALA A 50 6.50 7.75 6.04
CA ALA A 50 7.00 6.87 5.01
C ALA A 50 6.15 6.90 3.74
N SER A 51 4.82 6.91 3.90
CA SER A 51 3.89 7.01 2.77
C SER A 51 4.04 8.33 2.02
N LEU A 52 4.07 9.46 2.75
CA LEU A 52 4.23 10.78 2.14
C LEU A 52 5.57 10.95 1.46
N LEU A 53 6.68 10.56 2.11
CA LEU A 53 8.03 10.60 1.52
C LEU A 53 8.08 9.82 0.21
N SER A 54 7.55 8.58 0.20
CA SER A 54 7.51 7.76 -1.00
C SER A 54 6.73 8.42 -2.14
N MET A 55 5.58 9.04 -1.84
CA MET A 55 4.74 9.69 -2.84
C MET A 55 5.38 10.98 -3.38
N PHE A 56 5.98 11.81 -2.52
CA PHE A 56 6.69 13.01 -2.95
C PHE A 56 7.94 12.68 -3.76
N ALA A 57 8.61 11.57 -3.47
CA ALA A 57 9.75 11.05 -4.22
C ALA A 57 9.36 10.32 -5.54
N GLY A 58 8.08 10.34 -5.92
CA GLY A 58 7.63 9.88 -7.23
C GLY A 58 7.00 8.48 -7.29
N ALA A 59 6.69 7.85 -6.17
CA ALA A 59 5.96 6.58 -6.16
C ALA A 59 4.55 6.73 -6.78
N ASP A 60 4.16 5.77 -7.62
CA ASP A 60 2.82 5.65 -8.19
C ASP A 60 1.90 4.81 -7.32
N PHE A 61 2.49 3.93 -6.50
CA PHE A 61 1.79 3.11 -5.51
C PHE A 61 2.58 3.06 -4.21
N VAL A 62 1.84 3.05 -3.10
CA VAL A 62 2.38 2.63 -1.80
C VAL A 62 1.80 1.28 -1.40
N LYS A 63 2.68 0.35 -1.02
CA LYS A 63 2.32 -1.01 -0.62
C LYS A 63 2.64 -1.20 0.86
N ALA A 64 1.71 -1.82 1.61
CA ALA A 64 1.81 -1.97 3.05
C ALA A 64 3.01 -2.82 3.48
N SER A 65 3.16 -4.03 2.92
CA SER A 65 4.18 -4.99 3.36
C SER A 65 4.69 -5.89 2.25
N THR A 66 5.86 -6.48 2.46
CA THR A 66 6.39 -7.59 1.67
C THR A 66 5.62 -8.90 1.92
N GLY A 67 4.95 -9.03 3.06
CA GLY A 67 4.36 -10.28 3.53
C GLY A 67 5.38 -11.28 4.10
N LYS A 68 6.62 -10.83 4.39
CA LYS A 68 7.74 -11.65 4.88
C LYS A 68 8.16 -11.31 6.32
N ILE A 69 7.35 -10.55 7.03
CA ILE A 69 7.53 -10.19 8.44
C ILE A 69 6.28 -10.60 9.25
N ASP A 70 6.42 -10.72 10.55
CA ASP A 70 5.36 -11.21 11.44
C ASP A 70 4.09 -10.35 11.36
N VAL A 71 4.24 -9.02 11.43
CA VAL A 71 3.15 -8.07 11.25
C VAL A 71 3.23 -7.46 9.86
N SER A 72 2.26 -7.80 9.02
CA SER A 72 2.18 -7.30 7.64
C SER A 72 1.16 -6.16 7.51
N ALA A 73 0.21 -6.22 6.57
CA ALA A 73 -0.85 -5.24 6.48
C ALA A 73 -1.80 -5.37 7.68
N THR A 74 -2.18 -4.23 8.27
CA THR A 74 -3.25 -4.15 9.26
C THR A 74 -4.27 -3.10 8.83
N PRO A 75 -5.55 -3.21 9.28
CA PRO A 75 -6.56 -2.19 8.99
C PRO A 75 -6.15 -0.80 9.45
N GLU A 76 -5.54 -0.68 10.62
CA GLU A 76 -5.07 0.60 11.17
C GLU A 76 -3.99 1.22 10.29
N ALA A 77 -3.01 0.42 9.84
CA ALA A 77 -1.99 0.90 8.90
C ALA A 77 -2.60 1.32 7.56
N ALA A 78 -3.59 0.57 7.06
CA ALA A 78 -4.31 0.91 5.83
C ALA A 78 -5.05 2.25 5.94
N VAL A 79 -5.74 2.49 7.05
CA VAL A 79 -6.39 3.78 7.32
C VAL A 79 -5.38 4.93 7.27
N VAL A 80 -4.24 4.80 7.96
CA VAL A 80 -3.19 5.82 7.98
C VAL A 80 -2.61 6.06 6.59
N MET A 81 -2.36 5.00 5.82
CA MET A 81 -1.83 5.09 4.45
C MET A 81 -2.84 5.75 3.50
N CYS A 82 -4.12 5.36 3.56
CA CYS A 82 -5.17 5.97 2.75
C CYS A 82 -5.38 7.46 3.10
N GLN A 83 -5.32 7.82 4.38
CA GLN A 83 -5.35 9.23 4.80
C GLN A 83 -4.15 10.01 4.23
N ALA A 84 -2.94 9.43 4.25
CA ALA A 84 -1.76 10.05 3.65
C ALA A 84 -1.92 10.25 2.14
N ILE A 85 -2.46 9.27 1.42
CA ILE A 85 -2.77 9.36 -0.02
C ILE A 85 -3.78 10.47 -0.29
N ARG A 86 -4.87 10.53 0.48
CA ARG A 86 -5.88 11.60 0.36
C ARG A 86 -5.28 12.98 0.55
N ASP A 87 -4.45 13.16 1.57
CA ASP A 87 -3.85 14.44 1.88
C ASP A 87 -2.81 14.84 0.82
N TYR A 88 -2.05 13.86 0.30
CA TYR A 88 -1.16 14.06 -0.84
C TYR A 88 -1.93 14.50 -2.09
N TYR A 89 -3.03 13.80 -2.42
CA TYR A 89 -3.88 14.16 -3.56
C TYR A 89 -4.47 15.56 -3.42
N ARG A 90 -4.98 15.92 -2.24
CA ARG A 90 -5.51 17.26 -1.98
C ARG A 90 -4.46 18.37 -2.19
N LYS A 91 -3.20 18.07 -1.89
CA LYS A 91 -2.10 19.00 -2.03
C LYS A 91 -1.55 19.11 -3.45
N THR A 92 -1.50 18.01 -4.19
CA THR A 92 -0.76 17.92 -5.46
C THR A 92 -1.65 17.72 -6.69
N GLY A 93 -2.89 17.28 -6.51
CA GLY A 93 -3.78 16.81 -7.58
C GLY A 93 -3.39 15.46 -8.19
N ARG A 94 -2.28 14.84 -7.75
CA ARG A 94 -1.80 13.56 -8.29
C ARG A 94 -2.39 12.38 -7.49
N LYS A 95 -3.05 11.47 -8.19
CA LYS A 95 -3.53 10.21 -7.59
C LYS A 95 -2.39 9.21 -7.45
N VAL A 96 -2.30 8.58 -6.28
CA VAL A 96 -1.37 7.49 -5.96
C VAL A 96 -2.18 6.29 -5.51
N GLY A 97 -1.80 5.09 -5.98
CA GLY A 97 -2.49 3.86 -5.67
C GLY A 97 -2.10 3.28 -4.31
N PHE A 98 -2.99 2.45 -3.78
CA PHE A 98 -2.78 1.70 -2.54
C PHE A 98 -2.80 0.19 -2.77
N LYS A 99 -1.87 -0.54 -2.12
CA LYS A 99 -1.86 -2.00 -2.12
C LYS A 99 -1.68 -2.54 -0.71
N PRO A 100 -2.76 -2.95 0.00
CA PRO A 100 -2.63 -3.80 1.17
C PRO A 100 -2.00 -5.14 0.74
N ALA A 101 -1.06 -5.64 1.52
CA ALA A 101 -0.38 -6.89 1.22
C ALA A 101 0.18 -7.55 2.47
N GLY A 102 0.13 -8.88 2.48
CA GLY A 102 0.49 -9.71 3.61
C GLY A 102 -0.64 -9.83 4.63
N GLY A 103 -1.06 -11.05 4.92
CA GLY A 103 -2.14 -11.33 5.86
C GLY A 103 -3.55 -11.30 5.27
N VAL A 104 -3.75 -10.82 4.06
CA VAL A 104 -5.07 -10.86 3.39
C VAL A 104 -5.32 -12.27 2.87
N ARG A 105 -6.20 -13.00 3.52
CA ARG A 105 -6.44 -14.43 3.25
C ARG A 105 -7.87 -14.76 2.91
N SER A 106 -8.83 -14.10 3.56
CA SER A 106 -10.26 -14.36 3.40
C SER A 106 -10.95 -13.34 2.49
N ALA A 107 -12.21 -13.60 2.14
CA ALA A 107 -13.06 -12.65 1.45
C ALA A 107 -13.39 -11.43 2.34
N GLU A 108 -13.56 -11.67 3.64
CA GLU A 108 -13.83 -10.65 4.63
C GLU A 108 -12.63 -9.69 4.78
N ASP A 109 -11.40 -10.22 4.81
CA ASP A 109 -10.19 -9.39 4.80
C ASP A 109 -10.17 -8.47 3.56
N ALA A 110 -10.44 -9.04 2.39
CA ALA A 110 -10.47 -8.28 1.14
C ALA A 110 -11.55 -7.20 1.14
N ALA A 111 -12.76 -7.53 1.62
CA ALA A 111 -13.88 -6.60 1.75
C ALA A 111 -13.56 -5.46 2.73
N LEU A 112 -12.88 -5.76 3.85
CA LEU A 112 -12.46 -4.75 4.82
C LEU A 112 -11.53 -3.71 4.18
N TYR A 113 -10.50 -4.15 3.45
CA TYR A 113 -9.60 -3.20 2.76
C TYR A 113 -10.28 -2.44 1.64
N TYR A 114 -11.21 -3.07 0.93
CA TYR A 114 -12.06 -2.40 -0.07
C TYR A 114 -12.86 -1.26 0.58
N THR A 115 -13.54 -1.53 1.68
CA THR A 115 -14.33 -0.55 2.44
C THR A 115 -13.45 0.61 2.95
N ILE A 116 -12.26 0.32 3.49
CA ILE A 116 -11.32 1.37 3.94
C ILE A 116 -10.96 2.32 2.78
N VAL A 117 -10.70 1.77 1.60
CA VAL A 117 -10.38 2.60 0.41
C VAL A 117 -11.59 3.40 -0.03
N GLU A 118 -12.78 2.78 -0.10
CA GLU A 118 -14.02 3.45 -0.48
C GLU A 118 -14.33 4.65 0.44
N GLU A 119 -14.29 4.43 1.75
CA GLU A 119 -14.63 5.44 2.76
C GLU A 119 -13.64 6.60 2.83
N ILE A 120 -12.34 6.34 2.63
CA ILE A 120 -11.31 7.37 2.82
C ILE A 120 -10.94 8.06 1.52
N LEU A 121 -10.87 7.32 0.42
CA LEU A 121 -10.39 7.80 -0.88
C LEU A 121 -11.51 8.01 -1.89
N GLY A 122 -12.63 7.29 -1.73
CA GLY A 122 -13.77 7.34 -2.65
C GLY A 122 -13.74 6.21 -3.70
N LYS A 123 -14.89 6.02 -4.34
CA LYS A 123 -15.09 4.97 -5.36
C LYS A 123 -14.16 5.10 -6.56
N GLU A 124 -13.72 6.29 -6.85
CA GLU A 124 -12.78 6.58 -7.94
C GLU A 124 -11.38 6.01 -7.73
N TRP A 125 -11.05 5.50 -6.53
CA TRP A 125 -9.84 4.72 -6.27
C TRP A 125 -10.02 3.22 -6.47
N LEU A 126 -11.24 2.72 -6.53
CA LEU A 126 -11.56 1.28 -6.65
C LEU A 126 -11.41 0.79 -8.10
N THR A 127 -10.26 1.06 -8.70
CA THR A 127 -9.88 0.61 -10.04
C THR A 127 -8.55 -0.13 -10.00
N PRO A 128 -8.26 -1.02 -10.96
CA PRO A 128 -6.98 -1.76 -11.00
C PRO A 128 -5.74 -0.85 -11.07
N GLU A 129 -5.91 0.39 -11.54
CA GLU A 129 -4.84 1.40 -11.64
C GLU A 129 -4.51 2.04 -10.30
N LEU A 130 -5.44 2.01 -9.31
CA LEU A 130 -5.28 2.71 -8.03
C LEU A 130 -5.46 1.83 -6.80
N PHE A 131 -6.10 0.65 -6.94
CA PHE A 131 -6.28 -0.28 -5.83
C PHE A 131 -5.96 -1.71 -6.23
N ARG A 132 -5.12 -2.37 -5.46
CA ARG A 132 -4.74 -3.77 -5.67
C ARG A 132 -4.57 -4.47 -4.34
N ILE A 133 -5.02 -5.72 -4.25
CA ILE A 133 -4.81 -6.57 -3.08
C ILE A 133 -3.62 -7.49 -3.34
N GLY A 134 -2.69 -7.55 -2.40
CA GLY A 134 -1.54 -8.45 -2.44
C GLY A 134 -1.77 -9.68 -1.58
N ALA A 135 -2.19 -10.77 -2.20
CA ALA A 135 -2.51 -12.02 -1.53
C ALA A 135 -2.11 -13.23 -2.38
N SER A 136 -1.97 -14.39 -1.76
CA SER A 136 -1.71 -15.67 -2.45
C SER A 136 -2.98 -16.50 -2.65
N SER A 137 -3.83 -16.59 -1.62
CA SER A 137 -5.03 -17.44 -1.62
C SER A 137 -6.35 -16.68 -1.74
N ALA A 138 -6.34 -15.34 -1.61
CA ALA A 138 -7.57 -14.57 -1.54
C ALA A 138 -8.42 -14.67 -2.82
N ALA A 139 -7.82 -14.87 -4.00
CA ALA A 139 -8.58 -15.03 -5.24
C ALA A 139 -9.47 -16.28 -5.19
N ASN A 140 -8.91 -17.43 -4.78
CA ASN A 140 -9.71 -18.65 -4.61
C ASN A 140 -10.78 -18.51 -3.53
N ASN A 141 -10.46 -17.83 -2.41
CA ASN A 141 -11.38 -17.64 -1.31
C ASN A 141 -12.53 -16.69 -1.68
N LEU A 142 -12.26 -15.63 -2.45
CA LEU A 142 -13.29 -14.74 -3.00
C LEU A 142 -14.20 -15.48 -3.98
N LEU A 143 -13.64 -16.27 -4.89
CA LEU A 143 -14.42 -17.08 -5.82
C LEU A 143 -15.26 -18.13 -5.08
N THR A 144 -14.71 -18.78 -4.07
CA THR A 144 -15.43 -19.72 -3.20
C THR A 144 -16.62 -19.03 -2.51
N ALA A 145 -16.43 -17.80 -2.01
CA ALA A 145 -17.51 -17.04 -1.38
C ALA A 145 -18.61 -16.63 -2.38
N ILE A 146 -18.25 -16.31 -3.63
CA ILE A 146 -19.19 -15.94 -4.69
C ILE A 146 -19.96 -17.16 -5.18
N GLU A 147 -19.26 -18.27 -5.44
CA GLU A 147 -19.84 -19.49 -6.01
C GLU A 147 -20.59 -20.36 -4.98
N GLY A 148 -20.39 -20.12 -3.69
CA GLY A 148 -20.95 -20.95 -2.62
C GLY A 148 -20.39 -22.39 -2.58
N ARG A 149 -19.29 -22.66 -3.28
CA ARG A 149 -18.59 -23.95 -3.33
C ARG A 149 -17.09 -23.74 -3.38
N GLU A 150 -16.30 -24.71 -2.93
CA GLU A 150 -14.85 -24.63 -2.95
C GLU A 150 -14.30 -24.45 -4.38
N VAL A 151 -13.47 -23.43 -4.57
CA VAL A 151 -12.82 -23.10 -5.84
C VAL A 151 -11.30 -23.12 -5.64
N LYS A 152 -10.60 -23.82 -6.53
CA LYS A 152 -9.12 -23.95 -6.53
C LYS A 152 -8.61 -23.77 -7.95
N PHE A 153 -8.42 -22.54 -8.39
CA PHE A 153 -7.85 -22.23 -9.71
C PHE A 153 -6.36 -21.83 -9.64
N PHE A 154 -5.89 -21.39 -8.48
CA PHE A 154 -4.51 -20.88 -8.30
C PHE A 154 -3.81 -21.58 -7.12
#